data_39895aea65a81479ee2abc6fa92c6d68
#
_entry.id   39895aea65a81479ee2abc6fa92c6d68
#
_cell.length_a   1.000
_cell.length_b   1.000
_cell.length_c   1.000
_cell.angle_alpha   90.00
_cell.angle_beta   90.00
_cell.angle_gamma   90.00
#
_symmetry.space_group_name_H-M   'P 1'
#
loop_
_entity.id
_entity.type
_entity.pdbx_description
1 polymer ?
#
loop_
_entity_poly.entity_id
_entity_poly.type
_entity_poly.pdbx_seq_one_letter_code
_entity_poly.pdbx_strand_id
1 'polypeptide(L)'
;PEWAQEPQRHPRVMLALWFAMSALGIVRPGWMAILAAVLTVIAGTVGRAQDARRWNRLQRGSTSQADTSRMWAATPWYLLRSLLSVGFAFLLSLGVACVITVISYSSGIVENDSSILGSFPPLTRFIILFFVEVAIYLLILWLAPWGAATRRGGAHIVNMLAPIEHSRRRMILVLLTVGVIALILTLAGAMPNPNMSPFIGS
;
A
#
# COMPACT_ATOMS: atom_id res chain seq x y z
N PRO A 1 -30.99 -5.39 -1.48
CA PRO A 1 -30.84 -4.39 -0.44
C PRO A 1 -29.41 -3.79 -0.47
N GLU A 2 -29.26 -2.48 -0.24
CA GLU A 2 -27.97 -1.78 -0.28
C GLU A 2 -26.90 -2.38 0.64
N TRP A 3 -27.31 -2.90 1.82
CA TRP A 3 -26.40 -3.53 2.77
C TRP A 3 -25.80 -4.87 2.30
N ALA A 4 -26.36 -5.48 1.25
CA ALA A 4 -25.87 -6.72 0.66
C ALA A 4 -24.83 -6.49 -0.45
N GLN A 5 -24.74 -5.28 -0.99
CA GLN A 5 -23.83 -4.95 -2.08
C GLN A 5 -22.38 -4.87 -1.60
N GLU A 6 -21.44 -5.23 -2.48
CA GLU A 6 -20.02 -5.00 -2.22
C GLU A 6 -19.68 -3.50 -2.32
N PRO A 7 -18.74 -3.00 -1.51
CA PRO A 7 -18.32 -1.61 -1.58
C PRO A 7 -17.75 -1.30 -2.97
N GLN A 8 -18.12 -0.16 -3.52
CA GLN A 8 -17.59 0.29 -4.80
C GLN A 8 -16.07 0.43 -4.70
N ARG A 9 -15.36 -0.16 -5.64
CA ARG A 9 -13.90 -0.07 -5.74
C ARG A 9 -13.51 1.24 -6.42
N HIS A 10 -12.49 1.90 -5.88
CA HIS A 10 -11.96 3.15 -6.42
C HIS A 10 -10.50 2.97 -6.88
N PRO A 11 -10.24 2.32 -8.03
CA PRO A 11 -8.88 2.00 -8.47
C PRO A 11 -8.02 3.25 -8.68
N ARG A 12 -8.61 4.36 -9.13
CA ARG A 12 -7.87 5.62 -9.33
C ARG A 12 -7.30 6.19 -8.03
N VAL A 13 -8.05 6.11 -6.91
CA VAL A 13 -7.57 6.52 -5.60
C VAL A 13 -6.43 5.62 -5.13
N MET A 14 -6.57 4.31 -5.32
CA MET A 14 -5.56 3.34 -4.94
C MET A 14 -4.27 3.51 -5.75
N LEU A 15 -4.38 3.78 -7.07
CA LEU A 15 -3.23 4.08 -7.91
C LEU A 15 -2.52 5.37 -7.49
N ALA A 16 -3.28 6.42 -7.16
CA ALA A 16 -2.69 7.67 -6.67
C ALA A 16 -1.97 7.48 -5.32
N LEU A 17 -2.57 6.71 -4.40
CA LEU A 17 -1.95 6.35 -3.13
C LEU A 17 -0.68 5.51 -3.34
N TRP A 18 -0.75 4.51 -4.20
CA TRP A 18 0.38 3.66 -4.56
C TRP A 18 1.54 4.48 -5.14
N PHE A 19 1.26 5.39 -6.07
CA PHE A 19 2.26 6.30 -6.65
C PHE A 19 2.89 7.21 -5.59
N ALA A 20 2.07 7.87 -4.75
CA ALA A 20 2.56 8.74 -3.68
C ALA A 20 3.45 7.99 -2.68
N MET A 21 3.03 6.79 -2.27
CA MET A 21 3.82 5.95 -1.36
C MET A 21 5.12 5.47 -2.00
N SER A 22 5.11 5.13 -3.29
CA SER A 22 6.33 4.75 -4.02
C SER A 22 7.32 5.90 -4.09
N ALA A 23 6.85 7.11 -4.40
CA ALA A 23 7.71 8.30 -4.46
C ALA A 23 8.30 8.68 -3.10
N LEU A 24 7.48 8.66 -2.03
CA LEU A 24 7.95 8.91 -0.66
C LEU A 24 8.86 7.78 -0.16
N GLY A 25 8.62 6.55 -0.60
CA GLY A 25 9.41 5.38 -0.25
C GLY A 25 10.86 5.45 -0.70
N ILE A 26 11.18 6.22 -1.73
CA ILE A 26 12.57 6.43 -2.17
C ILE A 26 13.39 7.08 -1.05
N VAL A 27 12.81 8.04 -0.33
CA VAL A 27 13.51 8.83 0.69
C VAL A 27 13.62 8.06 2.01
N ARG A 28 12.57 7.37 2.41
CA ARG A 28 12.45 6.67 3.70
C ARG A 28 11.79 5.30 3.54
N PRO A 29 12.46 4.34 2.89
CA PRO A 29 11.85 3.04 2.54
C PRO A 29 11.39 2.26 3.76
N GLY A 30 12.17 2.24 4.83
CA GLY A 30 11.81 1.53 6.06
C GLY A 30 10.52 2.06 6.69
N TRP A 31 10.38 3.38 6.81
CA TRP A 31 9.16 3.99 7.33
C TRP A 31 7.97 3.79 6.42
N MET A 32 8.16 3.86 5.09
CA MET A 32 7.09 3.61 4.14
C MET A 32 6.65 2.15 4.13
N ALA A 33 7.58 1.21 4.28
CA ALA A 33 7.25 -0.20 4.43
C ALA A 33 6.38 -0.47 5.67
N ILE A 34 6.74 0.12 6.82
CA ILE A 34 5.96 0.02 8.05
C ILE A 34 4.58 0.67 7.86
N LEU A 35 4.52 1.87 7.31
CA LEU A 35 3.27 2.57 7.06
C LEU A 35 2.35 1.76 6.13
N ALA A 36 2.89 1.22 5.05
CA ALA A 36 2.16 0.35 4.13
C ALA A 36 1.61 -0.89 4.83
N ALA A 37 2.41 -1.56 5.66
CA ALA A 37 1.99 -2.72 6.43
C ALA A 37 0.87 -2.35 7.40
N VAL A 38 0.99 -1.25 8.15
CA VAL A 38 -0.03 -0.77 9.10
C VAL A 38 -1.34 -0.46 8.37
N LEU A 39 -1.29 0.32 7.29
CA LEU A 39 -2.48 0.64 6.49
C LEU A 39 -3.14 -0.62 5.91
N THR A 40 -2.34 -1.59 5.49
CA THR A 40 -2.84 -2.86 4.95
C THR A 40 -3.49 -3.72 6.04
N VAL A 41 -2.94 -3.74 7.26
CA VAL A 41 -3.54 -4.40 8.43
C VAL A 41 -4.88 -3.75 8.79
N ILE A 42 -4.93 -2.41 8.86
CA ILE A 42 -6.17 -1.68 9.14
C ILE A 42 -7.22 -2.00 8.08
N ALA A 43 -6.88 -1.90 6.80
CA ALA A 43 -7.78 -2.22 5.70
C ALA A 43 -8.24 -3.68 5.77
N GLY A 44 -7.34 -4.62 6.04
CA GLY A 44 -7.66 -6.04 6.20
C GLY A 44 -8.60 -6.31 7.36
N THR A 45 -8.42 -5.64 8.48
CA THR A 45 -9.27 -5.76 9.67
C THR A 45 -10.68 -5.22 9.39
N VAL A 46 -10.77 -4.03 8.83
CA VAL A 46 -12.05 -3.42 8.42
C VAL A 46 -12.77 -4.30 7.41
N GLY A 47 -12.06 -4.81 6.40
CA GLY A 47 -12.65 -5.67 5.39
C GLY A 47 -13.24 -6.95 5.97
N ARG A 48 -12.50 -7.66 6.83
CA ARG A 48 -12.99 -8.88 7.50
C ARG A 48 -14.17 -8.62 8.43
N ALA A 49 -14.13 -7.51 9.17
CA ALA A 49 -15.20 -7.11 10.05
C ALA A 49 -16.51 -6.83 9.28
N GLN A 50 -16.40 -6.10 8.17
CA GLN A 50 -17.55 -5.80 7.31
C GLN A 50 -18.07 -7.02 6.54
N ASP A 51 -17.17 -7.89 6.07
CA ASP A 51 -17.56 -9.15 5.43
C ASP A 51 -18.34 -10.06 6.40
N ALA A 52 -17.88 -10.19 7.64
CA ALA A 52 -18.56 -10.98 8.66
C ALA A 52 -19.95 -10.39 9.00
N ARG A 53 -20.04 -9.06 9.14
CA ARG A 53 -21.30 -8.35 9.35
C ARG A 53 -22.28 -8.58 8.19
N ARG A 54 -21.79 -8.45 6.95
CA ARG A 54 -22.57 -8.67 5.73
C ARG A 54 -23.05 -10.12 5.66
N TRP A 55 -22.19 -11.09 5.91
CA TRP A 55 -22.51 -12.53 5.90
C TRP A 55 -23.61 -12.88 6.90
N ASN A 56 -23.48 -12.38 8.14
CA ASN A 56 -24.49 -12.61 9.18
C ASN A 56 -25.87 -12.04 8.80
N ARG A 57 -25.91 -10.88 8.14
CA ARG A 57 -27.15 -10.27 7.64
C ARG A 57 -27.76 -11.06 6.49
N LEU A 58 -26.93 -11.54 5.56
CA LEU A 58 -27.40 -12.37 4.45
C LEU A 58 -28.02 -13.68 4.96
N GLN A 59 -27.43 -14.31 5.96
CA GLN A 59 -27.99 -15.55 6.54
C GLN A 59 -29.33 -15.34 7.26
N ARG A 60 -29.53 -14.18 7.87
CA ARG A 60 -30.78 -13.88 8.60
C ARG A 60 -31.84 -13.20 7.77
N GLY A 61 -31.50 -12.65 6.62
CA GLY A 61 -32.38 -11.85 5.78
C GLY A 61 -32.79 -10.49 6.39
N SER A 62 -32.22 -10.11 7.55
CA SER A 62 -32.57 -8.89 8.29
C SER A 62 -31.36 -8.23 8.93
N THR A 63 -31.47 -6.94 9.26
CA THR A 63 -30.45 -6.18 9.98
C THR A 63 -30.77 -6.11 11.46
N SER A 64 -29.77 -6.30 12.35
CA SER A 64 -29.90 -6.21 13.79
C SER A 64 -28.83 -5.27 14.37
N GLN A 65 -29.16 -4.55 15.45
CA GLN A 65 -28.19 -3.77 16.21
C GLN A 65 -27.10 -4.67 16.83
N ALA A 66 -27.46 -5.91 17.19
CA ALA A 66 -26.52 -6.90 17.69
C ALA A 66 -25.41 -7.29 16.69
N ASP A 67 -25.59 -7.01 15.39
CA ASP A 67 -24.55 -7.26 14.37
C ASP A 67 -23.35 -6.35 14.56
N THR A 68 -23.57 -5.13 14.99
CA THR A 68 -22.50 -4.16 15.26
C THR A 68 -21.71 -4.51 16.52
N SER A 69 -22.41 -4.88 17.61
CA SER A 69 -21.72 -5.29 18.86
C SER A 69 -20.92 -6.58 18.68
N ARG A 70 -21.44 -7.57 17.96
CA ARG A 70 -20.69 -8.80 17.60
C ARG A 70 -19.48 -8.52 16.72
N MET A 71 -19.61 -7.61 15.76
CA MET A 71 -18.50 -7.18 14.92
C MET A 71 -17.36 -6.60 15.77
N TRP A 72 -17.70 -5.69 16.71
CA TRP A 72 -16.71 -5.10 17.61
C TRP A 72 -16.08 -6.15 18.55
N ALA A 73 -16.87 -7.03 19.13
CA ALA A 73 -16.36 -8.11 19.97
C ALA A 73 -15.39 -9.06 19.24
N ALA A 74 -15.60 -9.29 17.94
CA ALA A 74 -14.74 -10.12 17.12
C ALA A 74 -13.55 -9.36 16.47
N THR A 75 -13.47 -8.04 16.63
CA THR A 75 -12.40 -7.21 16.04
C THR A 75 -10.98 -7.68 16.41
N PRO A 76 -10.67 -8.07 17.66
CA PRO A 76 -9.34 -8.60 17.99
C PRO A 76 -8.95 -9.82 17.17
N TRP A 77 -9.90 -10.73 16.89
CA TRP A 77 -9.68 -11.89 16.04
C TRP A 77 -9.41 -11.50 14.59
N TYR A 78 -10.17 -10.53 14.05
CA TYR A 78 -9.95 -10.03 12.70
C TYR A 78 -8.62 -9.31 12.57
N LEU A 79 -8.19 -8.58 13.60
CA LEU A 79 -6.87 -7.94 13.68
C LEU A 79 -5.75 -8.99 13.65
N LEU A 80 -5.84 -10.02 14.50
CA LEU A 80 -4.85 -11.11 14.53
C LEU A 80 -4.73 -11.78 13.15
N ARG A 81 -5.85 -12.13 12.55
CA ARG A 81 -5.88 -12.75 11.22
C ARG A 81 -5.36 -11.80 10.13
N SER A 82 -5.55 -10.49 10.28
CA SER A 82 -5.01 -9.49 9.37
C SER A 82 -3.50 -9.36 9.54
N LEU A 83 -3.00 -9.34 10.77
CA LEU A 83 -1.57 -9.31 11.07
C LEU A 83 -0.85 -10.51 10.46
N LEU A 84 -1.38 -11.73 10.63
CA LEU A 84 -0.79 -12.94 10.06
C LEU A 84 -0.77 -12.87 8.51
N SER A 85 -1.89 -12.51 7.88
CA SER A 85 -1.95 -12.46 6.41
C SER A 85 -1.09 -11.35 5.82
N VAL A 86 -1.03 -10.18 6.46
CA VAL A 86 -0.18 -9.06 6.03
C VAL A 86 1.28 -9.34 6.35
N GLY A 87 1.59 -9.94 7.50
CA GLY A 87 2.94 -10.36 7.85
C GLY A 87 3.54 -11.31 6.81
N PHE A 88 2.75 -12.28 6.34
CA PHE A 88 3.19 -13.19 5.28
C PHE A 88 3.38 -12.46 3.93
N ALA A 89 2.46 -11.57 3.55
CA ALA A 89 2.58 -10.75 2.36
C ALA A 89 3.79 -9.80 2.44
N PHE A 90 4.05 -9.24 3.62
CA PHE A 90 5.20 -8.39 3.91
C PHE A 90 6.52 -9.14 3.69
N LEU A 91 6.66 -10.34 4.27
CA LEU A 91 7.86 -11.16 4.09
C LEU A 91 8.09 -11.54 2.62
N LEU A 92 7.02 -11.91 1.91
CA LEU A 92 7.09 -12.21 0.49
C LEU A 92 7.53 -10.99 -0.32
N SER A 93 6.94 -9.83 -0.06
CA SER A 93 7.28 -8.57 -0.73
C SER A 93 8.73 -8.17 -0.47
N LEU A 94 9.18 -8.31 0.78
CA LEU A 94 10.57 -8.03 1.16
C LEU A 94 11.55 -8.99 0.47
N GLY A 95 11.21 -10.28 0.41
CA GLY A 95 12.03 -11.27 -0.31
C GLY A 95 12.19 -10.93 -1.80
N VAL A 96 11.10 -10.54 -2.46
CA VAL A 96 11.15 -10.10 -3.87
C VAL A 96 11.98 -8.83 -4.03
N ALA A 97 11.82 -7.85 -3.14
CA ALA A 97 12.61 -6.62 -3.14
C ALA A 97 14.12 -6.94 -2.99
N CYS A 98 14.50 -7.77 -2.04
CA CYS A 98 15.89 -8.23 -1.89
C CYS A 98 16.44 -8.89 -3.15
N VAL A 99 15.66 -9.73 -3.81
CA VAL A 99 16.08 -10.37 -5.08
C VAL A 99 16.31 -9.32 -6.17
N ILE A 100 15.41 -8.36 -6.32
CA ILE A 100 15.55 -7.27 -7.29
C ILE A 100 16.82 -6.46 -7.00
N THR A 101 17.06 -6.09 -5.75
CA THR A 101 18.25 -5.36 -5.31
C THR A 101 19.51 -6.14 -5.68
N VAL A 102 19.60 -7.42 -5.32
CA VAL A 102 20.75 -8.26 -5.62
C VAL A 102 21.00 -8.35 -7.14
N ILE A 103 19.95 -8.57 -7.93
CA ILE A 103 20.08 -8.63 -9.40
C ILE A 103 20.54 -7.28 -9.96
N SER A 104 19.99 -6.17 -9.49
CA SER A 104 20.33 -4.82 -9.96
C SER A 104 21.79 -4.46 -9.70
N TYR A 105 22.31 -4.84 -8.52
CA TYR A 105 23.72 -4.63 -8.20
C TYR A 105 24.64 -5.59 -8.94
N SER A 106 24.32 -6.88 -8.98
CA SER A 106 25.16 -7.89 -9.66
C SER A 106 25.24 -7.70 -11.17
N SER A 107 24.19 -7.16 -11.79
CA SER A 107 24.17 -6.85 -13.23
C SER A 107 24.85 -5.51 -13.58
N GLY A 108 25.28 -4.73 -12.58
CA GLY A 108 25.93 -3.44 -12.79
C GLY A 108 25.03 -2.37 -13.41
N ILE A 109 23.70 -2.53 -13.33
CA ILE A 109 22.75 -1.57 -13.93
C ILE A 109 22.96 -0.15 -13.36
N VAL A 110 23.37 -0.05 -12.10
CA VAL A 110 23.62 1.26 -11.45
C VAL A 110 24.97 1.86 -11.89
N GLU A 111 26.01 1.03 -12.05
CA GLU A 111 27.38 1.49 -12.20
C GLU A 111 27.83 1.56 -13.68
N ASN A 112 27.33 0.67 -14.54
CA ASN A 112 27.80 0.56 -15.92
C ASN A 112 27.04 1.48 -16.88
N ASP A 113 27.78 2.30 -17.62
CA ASP A 113 27.22 3.20 -18.66
C ASP A 113 26.70 2.42 -19.90
N SER A 114 27.10 1.17 -20.07
CA SER A 114 26.56 0.27 -21.10
C SER A 114 25.21 -0.36 -20.75
N SER A 115 24.67 -0.10 -19.55
CA SER A 115 23.38 -0.60 -19.12
C SER A 115 22.20 0.09 -19.82
N ILE A 116 20.99 -0.49 -19.70
CA ILE A 116 19.74 0.07 -20.25
C ILE A 116 19.50 1.50 -19.74
N LEU A 117 19.95 1.82 -18.54
CA LEU A 117 19.82 3.15 -17.93
C LEU A 117 21.10 4.00 -18.09
N GLY A 118 22.08 3.54 -18.90
CA GLY A 118 23.39 4.18 -19.04
C GLY A 118 23.38 5.65 -19.48
N SER A 119 22.30 6.07 -20.18
CA SER A 119 22.10 7.46 -20.58
C SER A 119 21.78 8.44 -19.43
N PHE A 120 21.42 7.91 -18.25
CA PHE A 120 21.08 8.73 -17.08
C PHE A 120 22.26 8.85 -16.10
N PRO A 121 22.36 9.95 -15.34
CA PRO A 121 23.30 10.07 -14.23
C PRO A 121 23.13 8.94 -13.20
N PRO A 122 24.20 8.48 -12.51
CA PRO A 122 24.14 7.37 -11.57
C PRO A 122 23.06 7.55 -10.46
N LEU A 123 22.93 8.77 -9.94
CA LEU A 123 21.87 9.08 -8.95
C LEU A 123 20.47 8.86 -9.51
N THR A 124 20.23 9.27 -10.76
CA THR A 124 18.92 9.09 -11.41
C THR A 124 18.63 7.61 -11.64
N ARG A 125 19.63 6.83 -12.04
CA ARG A 125 19.53 5.35 -12.21
C ARG A 125 19.10 4.71 -10.88
N PHE A 126 19.76 5.07 -9.78
CA PHE A 126 19.43 4.60 -8.45
C PHE A 126 17.98 4.96 -8.07
N ILE A 127 17.56 6.21 -8.27
CA ILE A 127 16.20 6.67 -7.96
C ILE A 127 15.16 5.88 -8.76
N ILE A 128 15.37 5.65 -10.06
CA ILE A 128 14.45 4.88 -10.91
C ILE A 128 14.33 3.44 -10.40
N LEU A 129 15.44 2.77 -10.17
CA LEU A 129 15.45 1.38 -9.69
C LEU A 129 14.73 1.26 -8.35
N PHE A 130 15.04 2.17 -7.44
CA PHE A 130 14.46 2.15 -6.10
C PHE A 130 12.96 2.46 -6.10
N PHE A 131 12.52 3.39 -6.96
CA PHE A 131 11.09 3.64 -7.18
C PHE A 131 10.37 2.37 -7.67
N VAL A 132 10.94 1.67 -8.64
CA VAL A 132 10.38 0.43 -9.19
C VAL A 132 10.34 -0.65 -8.11
N GLU A 133 11.39 -0.79 -7.32
CA GLU A 133 11.48 -1.76 -6.23
C GLU A 133 10.39 -1.52 -5.17
N VAL A 134 10.25 -0.29 -4.68
CA VAL A 134 9.19 0.09 -3.73
C VAL A 134 7.81 -0.10 -4.35
N ALA A 135 7.65 0.23 -5.63
CA ALA A 135 6.40 0.06 -6.34
C ALA A 135 6.00 -1.42 -6.43
N ILE A 136 6.94 -2.31 -6.76
CA ILE A 136 6.70 -3.76 -6.80
C ILE A 136 6.40 -4.30 -5.40
N TYR A 137 7.14 -3.88 -4.38
CA TYR A 137 6.87 -4.22 -2.99
C TYR A 137 5.42 -3.91 -2.59
N LEU A 138 4.97 -2.68 -2.83
CA LEU A 138 3.61 -2.24 -2.52
C LEU A 138 2.56 -3.00 -3.35
N LEU A 139 2.87 -3.30 -4.61
CA LEU A 139 1.98 -4.05 -5.48
C LEU A 139 1.76 -5.47 -4.98
N ILE A 140 2.83 -6.18 -4.59
CA ILE A 140 2.75 -7.53 -4.04
C ILE A 140 1.97 -7.51 -2.73
N LEU A 141 2.26 -6.56 -1.83
CA LEU A 141 1.56 -6.41 -0.56
C LEU A 141 0.05 -6.25 -0.75
N TRP A 142 -0.36 -5.49 -1.80
CA TRP A 142 -1.76 -5.23 -2.10
C TRP A 142 -2.45 -6.36 -2.86
N LEU A 143 -1.76 -7.01 -3.80
CA LEU A 143 -2.33 -8.04 -4.67
C LEU A 143 -2.24 -9.45 -4.09
N ALA A 144 -1.57 -9.66 -2.97
CA ALA A 144 -1.44 -10.97 -2.35
C ALA A 144 -2.76 -11.76 -2.36
N PRO A 145 -2.75 -13.07 -2.62
CA PRO A 145 -3.97 -13.88 -2.81
C PRO A 145 -4.98 -13.78 -1.66
N TRP A 146 -4.49 -13.64 -0.44
CA TRP A 146 -5.28 -13.43 0.79
C TRP A 146 -5.67 -11.97 1.05
N GLY A 147 -5.30 -11.04 0.16
CA GLY A 147 -5.59 -9.62 0.26
C GLY A 147 -7.02 -9.21 -0.17
N ALA A 148 -7.91 -10.14 -0.53
CA ALA A 148 -9.26 -9.79 -0.96
C ALA A 148 -10.03 -8.99 0.11
N ALA A 149 -9.93 -9.37 1.38
CA ALA A 149 -10.53 -8.61 2.49
C ALA A 149 -9.88 -7.22 2.64
N THR A 150 -8.57 -7.12 2.47
CA THR A 150 -7.83 -5.86 2.49
C THR A 150 -8.30 -4.90 1.41
N ARG A 151 -8.50 -5.40 0.19
CA ARG A 151 -9.01 -4.59 -0.94
C ARG A 151 -10.44 -4.09 -0.69
N ARG A 152 -11.32 -4.93 -0.14
CA ARG A 152 -12.69 -4.52 0.26
C ARG A 152 -12.67 -3.52 1.40
N GLY A 153 -11.82 -3.75 2.42
CA GLY A 153 -11.65 -2.82 3.52
C GLY A 153 -11.09 -1.47 3.08
N GLY A 154 -10.12 -1.46 2.17
CA GLY A 154 -9.63 -0.23 1.56
C GLY A 154 -10.72 0.53 0.81
N ALA A 155 -11.59 -0.16 0.07
CA ALA A 155 -12.73 0.46 -0.58
C ALA A 155 -13.74 1.05 0.44
N HIS A 156 -13.98 0.36 1.56
CA HIS A 156 -14.79 0.91 2.67
C HIS A 156 -14.19 2.17 3.26
N ILE A 157 -12.89 2.17 3.54
CA ILE A 157 -12.18 3.32 4.10
C ILE A 157 -12.27 4.52 3.13
N VAL A 158 -12.03 4.30 1.84
CA VAL A 158 -12.14 5.36 0.82
C VAL A 158 -13.57 5.91 0.76
N ASN A 159 -14.60 5.05 0.78
CA ASN A 159 -15.99 5.49 0.78
C ASN A 159 -16.35 6.28 2.05
N MET A 160 -15.74 5.98 3.19
CA MET A 160 -15.94 6.72 4.43
C MET A 160 -15.23 8.07 4.42
N LEU A 161 -13.97 8.13 3.93
CA LEU A 161 -13.17 9.35 3.90
C LEU A 161 -13.58 10.29 2.76
N ALA A 162 -14.01 9.74 1.64
CA ALA A 162 -14.37 10.48 0.44
C ALA A 162 -15.69 9.96 -0.17
N PRO A 163 -16.84 10.18 0.49
CA PRO A 163 -18.13 9.65 0.05
C PRO A 163 -18.59 10.24 -1.28
N ILE A 164 -18.23 11.49 -1.56
CA ILE A 164 -18.66 12.25 -2.75
C ILE A 164 -17.56 12.23 -3.82
N GLU A 165 -17.94 12.17 -5.09
CA GLU A 165 -16.99 12.13 -6.20
C GLU A 165 -16.01 13.32 -6.18
N HIS A 166 -16.48 14.50 -5.82
CA HIS A 166 -15.65 15.69 -5.71
C HIS A 166 -14.54 15.54 -4.64
N SER A 167 -14.85 14.96 -3.46
CA SER A 167 -13.84 14.71 -2.43
C SER A 167 -12.82 13.65 -2.87
N ARG A 168 -13.25 12.65 -3.65
CA ARG A 168 -12.35 11.64 -4.25
C ARG A 168 -11.39 12.27 -5.25
N ARG A 169 -11.88 13.16 -6.12
CA ARG A 169 -11.02 13.89 -7.06
C ARG A 169 -9.99 14.75 -6.33
N ARG A 170 -10.40 15.46 -5.27
CA ARG A 170 -9.47 16.23 -4.42
C ARG A 170 -8.42 15.31 -3.79
N MET A 171 -8.82 14.17 -3.23
CA MET A 171 -7.90 13.21 -2.63
C MET A 171 -6.89 12.68 -3.64
N ILE A 172 -7.32 12.34 -4.87
CA ILE A 172 -6.43 11.92 -5.96
C ILE A 172 -5.44 13.04 -6.30
N LEU A 173 -5.91 14.27 -6.46
CA LEU A 173 -5.04 15.41 -6.76
C LEU A 173 -4.00 15.64 -5.66
N VAL A 174 -4.40 15.63 -4.40
CA VAL A 174 -3.47 15.78 -3.27
C VAL A 174 -2.42 14.68 -3.28
N LEU A 175 -2.82 13.42 -3.43
CA LEU A 175 -1.89 12.29 -3.46
C LEU A 175 -0.91 12.40 -4.63
N LEU A 176 -1.39 12.71 -5.83
CA LEU A 176 -0.54 12.88 -7.00
C LEU A 176 0.42 14.07 -6.82
N THR A 177 -0.07 15.20 -6.30
CA THR A 177 0.78 16.38 -6.04
C THR A 177 1.89 16.06 -5.04
N VAL A 178 1.55 15.39 -3.93
CA VAL A 178 2.55 14.95 -2.94
C VAL A 178 3.57 14.02 -3.56
N GLY A 179 3.15 13.02 -4.34
CA GLY A 179 4.05 12.10 -5.02
C GLY A 179 4.96 12.79 -6.04
N VAL A 180 4.42 13.69 -6.86
CA VAL A 180 5.19 14.45 -7.85
C VAL A 180 6.20 15.38 -7.16
N ILE A 181 5.78 16.11 -6.13
CA ILE A 181 6.69 17.00 -5.38
C ILE A 181 7.80 16.18 -4.73
N ALA A 182 7.49 15.05 -4.09
CA ALA A 182 8.50 14.18 -3.49
C ALA A 182 9.50 13.70 -4.54
N LEU A 183 9.04 13.27 -5.72
CA LEU A 183 9.90 12.81 -6.79
C LEU A 183 10.79 13.94 -7.35
N ILE A 184 10.23 15.13 -7.58
CA ILE A 184 10.99 16.29 -8.05
C ILE A 184 12.06 16.69 -7.05
N LEU A 185 11.74 16.79 -5.76
CA LEU A 185 12.70 17.15 -4.71
C LEU A 185 13.80 16.09 -4.56
N THR A 186 13.48 14.84 -4.74
CA THR A 186 14.48 13.75 -4.72
C THR A 186 15.42 13.84 -5.92
N LEU A 187 14.88 14.06 -7.12
CA LEU A 187 15.67 14.23 -8.35
C LEU A 187 16.53 15.49 -8.32
N ALA A 188 16.05 16.55 -7.68
CA ALA A 188 16.80 17.79 -7.49
C ALA A 188 17.88 17.70 -6.39
N GLY A 189 18.01 16.55 -5.70
CA GLY A 189 18.96 16.39 -4.59
C GLY A 189 18.59 17.20 -3.34
N ALA A 190 17.37 17.75 -3.27
CA ALA A 190 16.89 18.53 -2.13
C ALA A 190 16.42 17.67 -0.95
N MET A 191 16.25 16.38 -1.15
CA MET A 191 15.89 15.41 -0.11
C MET A 191 17.16 14.77 0.49
N PRO A 192 17.15 14.43 1.80
CA PRO A 192 18.26 13.70 2.39
C PRO A 192 18.48 12.35 1.68
N ASN A 193 19.72 11.90 1.67
CA ASN A 193 20.06 10.62 1.08
C ASN A 193 19.15 9.51 1.60
N PRO A 194 18.72 8.59 0.73
CA PRO A 194 17.91 7.44 1.13
C PRO A 194 18.59 6.68 2.28
N ASN A 195 17.88 6.46 3.36
CA ASN A 195 18.37 5.64 4.44
C ASN A 195 17.31 4.60 4.86
N MET A 196 17.79 3.43 5.27
CA MET A 196 16.95 2.30 5.68
C MET A 196 16.38 2.41 7.11
N SER A 197 16.52 3.60 7.75
CA SER A 197 15.92 3.80 9.08
C SER A 197 14.42 3.44 9.04
N PRO A 198 13.90 2.73 10.06
CA PRO A 198 14.52 2.39 11.32
C PRO A 198 15.26 1.03 11.37
N PHE A 199 15.37 0.31 10.27
CA PHE A 199 15.90 -1.07 10.28
C PHE A 199 17.42 -1.15 10.29
N ILE A 200 18.11 -0.19 9.66
CA ILE A 200 19.55 -0.09 9.63
C ILE A 200 19.89 1.32 10.11
N GLY A 201 20.70 1.41 11.16
CA GLY A 201 21.00 2.66 11.83
C GLY A 201 21.56 3.75 10.90
N SER A 202 21.40 4.96 11.34
CA SER A 202 21.90 6.20 10.75
C SER A 202 23.41 6.25 10.78
#